data_a3c03eba116f3d78759518a1f53d0760
#
_entry.id   a3c03eba116f3d78759518a1f53d0760
#
_cell.length_a   1.000
_cell.length_b   1.000
_cell.length_c   1.000
_cell.angle_alpha   90.00
_cell.angle_beta   90.00
_cell.angle_gamma   90.00
#
_symmetry.space_group_name_H-M   'P 1'
#
loop_
_entity.id
_entity.type
_entity.pdbx_description
1 polymer ?
#
loop_
_entity_poly.entity_id
_entity_poly.type
_entity_poly.pdbx_seq_one_letter_code
_entity_poly.pdbx_strand_id
1 'polypeptide(L)'
;PESIDLPENLFVTGTVNIDETTYMFSPKRLDRANVIEFIPDQKDVLANFAAETQPIEIEPVNDGSAEGFLALAKTVRETTTLPAGSDICKTILEGISNILDGSGFEFAFRTAKEIRLYINAAYALAQNDEKTLSEEDYVNLMDEQLLQKILPKVHGNRSQVGTLLSNLSKYSEEKNLKESKKKIDRMLKQLETSQFTSFI
;
A
#
# COMPACT_ATOMS: atom_id res chain seq x y z
N PRO A 1 15.00 -27.96 -20.89
CA PRO A 1 13.70 -27.32 -21.01
C PRO A 1 13.96 -25.87 -21.41
N GLU A 2 13.34 -25.45 -22.52
CA GLU A 2 13.36 -24.06 -22.94
C GLU A 2 12.64 -23.23 -21.88
N SER A 3 13.29 -22.21 -21.33
CA SER A 3 12.64 -21.26 -20.45
C SER A 3 11.84 -20.27 -21.30
N ILE A 4 10.58 -20.05 -20.96
CA ILE A 4 9.77 -18.99 -21.57
C ILE A 4 9.86 -17.79 -20.63
N ASP A 5 10.44 -16.71 -21.11
CA ASP A 5 10.48 -15.46 -20.37
C ASP A 5 9.11 -14.78 -20.41
N LEU A 6 8.67 -14.26 -19.26
CA LEU A 6 7.45 -13.47 -19.21
C LEU A 6 7.70 -12.12 -19.89
N PRO A 7 6.77 -11.66 -20.75
CA PRO A 7 6.90 -10.36 -21.38
C PRO A 7 6.90 -9.24 -20.36
N GLU A 8 7.69 -8.18 -20.61
CA GLU A 8 7.86 -7.06 -19.65
C GLU A 8 6.57 -6.27 -19.41
N ASN A 9 5.61 -6.36 -20.32
CA ASN A 9 4.30 -5.71 -20.27
C ASN A 9 3.20 -6.58 -19.66
N LEU A 10 3.55 -7.71 -19.03
CA LEU A 10 2.59 -8.55 -18.32
C LEU A 10 2.47 -8.12 -16.85
N PHE A 11 1.28 -7.69 -16.47
CA PHE A 11 0.91 -7.37 -15.09
C PHE A 11 -0.19 -8.31 -14.61
N VAL A 12 -0.08 -8.78 -13.37
CA VAL A 12 -1.06 -9.68 -12.77
C VAL A 12 -1.74 -8.94 -11.61
N THR A 13 -3.06 -8.78 -11.73
CA THR A 13 -3.91 -8.23 -10.67
C THR A 13 -4.90 -9.31 -10.26
N GLY A 14 -5.10 -9.49 -8.96
CA GLY A 14 -6.07 -10.42 -8.41
C GLY A 14 -7.02 -9.71 -7.48
N THR A 15 -8.27 -10.15 -7.46
CA THR A 15 -9.27 -9.73 -6.49
C THR A 15 -9.59 -10.85 -5.52
N VAL A 16 -9.93 -10.51 -4.30
CA VAL A 16 -10.35 -11.46 -3.27
C VAL A 16 -11.48 -10.86 -2.45
N ASN A 17 -12.52 -11.65 -2.23
CA ASN A 17 -13.54 -11.33 -1.25
C ASN A 17 -13.11 -11.90 0.10
N ILE A 18 -13.23 -11.09 1.14
CA ILE A 18 -12.88 -11.48 2.49
C ILE A 18 -14.19 -11.73 3.22
N ASP A 19 -14.45 -12.99 3.44
CA ASP A 19 -15.59 -13.48 4.23
C ASP A 19 -15.07 -14.32 5.41
N GLU A 20 -15.96 -14.70 6.30
CA GLU A 20 -15.62 -15.48 7.50
C GLU A 20 -15.03 -16.86 7.17
N THR A 21 -15.13 -17.32 5.92
CA THR A 21 -14.62 -18.61 5.45
C THR A 21 -13.29 -18.49 4.74
N THR A 22 -12.83 -17.26 4.46
CA THR A 22 -11.59 -17.02 3.72
C THR A 22 -10.39 -17.22 4.62
N TYR A 23 -9.54 -18.19 4.29
CA TYR A 23 -8.26 -18.38 4.97
C TYR A 23 -7.36 -17.18 4.74
N MET A 24 -6.77 -16.66 5.81
CA MET A 24 -5.80 -15.57 5.73
C MET A 24 -4.67 -15.92 4.77
N PHE A 25 -4.30 -14.95 3.94
CA PHE A 25 -3.13 -15.11 3.08
C PHE A 25 -1.88 -15.35 3.92
N SER A 26 -1.04 -16.28 3.47
CA SER A 26 0.23 -16.48 4.14
C SER A 26 1.07 -15.20 4.08
N PRO A 27 1.83 -14.87 5.13
CA PRO A 27 2.72 -13.70 5.15
C PRO A 27 3.66 -13.64 3.94
N LYS A 28 4.07 -14.79 3.39
CA LYS A 28 4.91 -14.90 2.20
C LYS A 28 4.24 -14.37 0.92
N ARG A 29 2.91 -14.45 0.83
CA ARG A 29 2.15 -13.90 -0.31
C ARG A 29 1.96 -12.40 -0.13
N LEU A 30 1.60 -11.97 1.07
CA LEU A 30 1.42 -10.56 1.40
C LEU A 30 2.72 -9.75 1.26
N ASP A 31 3.87 -10.37 1.53
CA ASP A 31 5.18 -9.73 1.33
C ASP A 31 5.48 -9.40 -0.14
N ARG A 32 4.80 -10.05 -1.08
CA ARG A 32 4.99 -9.88 -2.53
C ARG A 32 3.91 -9.03 -3.21
N ALA A 33 2.82 -8.74 -2.53
CA ALA A 33 1.69 -7.99 -3.06
C ALA A 33 1.65 -6.56 -2.52
N ASN A 34 1.06 -5.65 -3.29
CA ASN A 34 0.46 -4.45 -2.75
C ASN A 34 -1.02 -4.75 -2.54
N VAL A 35 -1.50 -4.52 -1.33
CA VAL A 35 -2.91 -4.77 -0.97
C VAL A 35 -3.65 -3.45 -1.01
N ILE A 36 -4.70 -3.38 -1.83
CA ILE A 36 -5.59 -2.22 -1.92
C ILE A 36 -6.94 -2.67 -1.39
N GLU A 37 -7.38 -2.06 -0.30
CA GLU A 37 -8.70 -2.29 0.29
C GLU A 37 -9.70 -1.31 -0.32
N PHE A 38 -10.77 -1.84 -0.91
CA PHE A 38 -11.86 -1.03 -1.43
C PHE A 38 -12.96 -0.94 -0.37
N ILE A 39 -13.10 0.24 0.24
CA ILE A 39 -14.17 0.53 1.19
C ILE A 39 -15.10 1.53 0.50
N PRO A 40 -16.33 1.14 0.13
CA PRO A 40 -17.26 2.08 -0.49
C PRO A 40 -17.67 3.18 0.50
N ASP A 41 -17.67 4.43 0.05
CA ASP A 41 -18.27 5.52 0.81
C ASP A 41 -19.79 5.36 0.80
N GLN A 42 -20.43 5.45 1.97
CA GLN A 42 -21.88 5.33 2.09
C GLN A 42 -22.63 6.39 1.28
N LYS A 43 -22.03 7.58 1.11
CA LYS A 43 -22.62 8.65 0.27
C LYS A 43 -22.63 8.24 -1.20
N ASP A 44 -21.53 7.61 -1.68
CA ASP A 44 -21.45 7.14 -3.05
C ASP A 44 -22.39 5.97 -3.29
N VAL A 45 -22.53 5.06 -2.31
CA VAL A 45 -23.52 3.96 -2.38
C VAL A 45 -24.94 4.50 -2.49
N LEU A 46 -25.29 5.48 -1.67
CA LEU A 46 -26.62 6.11 -1.69
C LEU A 46 -26.86 6.93 -2.97
N ALA A 47 -25.86 7.63 -3.47
CA ALA A 47 -25.91 8.37 -4.72
C ALA A 47 -26.15 7.42 -5.91
N ASN A 48 -25.43 6.29 -5.95
CA ASN A 48 -25.62 5.26 -6.98
C ASN A 48 -26.97 4.57 -6.90
N PHE A 49 -27.54 4.40 -5.70
CA PHE A 49 -28.89 3.83 -5.54
C PHE A 49 -29.97 4.70 -6.21
N ALA A 50 -29.75 6.01 -6.22
CA ALA A 50 -30.71 6.97 -6.81
C ALA A 50 -30.42 7.32 -8.27
N ALA A 51 -29.28 6.89 -8.83
CA ALA A 51 -28.86 7.21 -10.18
C ALA A 51 -29.17 6.09 -11.18
N GLU A 52 -29.49 6.45 -12.43
CA GLU A 52 -29.47 5.50 -13.54
C GLU A 52 -28.02 5.08 -13.81
N THR A 53 -27.69 3.82 -13.51
CA THR A 53 -26.38 3.27 -13.83
C THR A 53 -26.29 2.90 -15.29
N GLN A 54 -25.41 3.57 -16.03
CA GLN A 54 -25.03 3.17 -17.39
C GLN A 54 -23.91 2.13 -17.30
N PRO A 55 -23.94 1.07 -18.15
CA PRO A 55 -22.81 0.16 -18.25
C PRO A 55 -21.54 0.91 -18.60
N ILE A 56 -20.44 0.63 -17.90
CA ILE A 56 -19.14 1.17 -18.26
C ILE A 56 -18.65 0.41 -19.48
N GLU A 57 -18.65 1.06 -20.65
CA GLU A 57 -17.99 0.53 -21.84
C GLU A 57 -16.49 0.81 -21.75
N ILE A 58 -15.70 -0.26 -21.74
CA ILE A 58 -14.23 -0.17 -21.77
C ILE A 58 -13.80 -0.28 -23.22
N GLU A 59 -13.34 0.83 -23.80
CA GLU A 59 -12.77 0.80 -25.13
C GLU A 59 -11.34 0.22 -25.11
N PRO A 60 -10.98 -0.61 -26.10
CA PRO A 60 -9.62 -1.10 -26.24
C PRO A 60 -8.66 0.06 -26.48
N VAL A 61 -7.52 0.05 -25.79
CA VAL A 61 -6.46 1.04 -25.97
C VAL A 61 -5.67 0.70 -27.23
N ASN A 62 -5.20 1.71 -27.96
CA ASN A 62 -4.43 1.54 -29.17
C ASN A 62 -3.07 0.87 -28.92
N ASP A 63 -2.53 0.20 -29.95
CA ASP A 63 -1.17 -0.33 -29.93
C ASP A 63 -0.16 0.79 -29.60
N GLY A 64 0.84 0.48 -28.77
CA GLY A 64 1.87 1.44 -28.37
C GLY A 64 1.54 2.26 -27.10
N SER A 65 0.30 2.24 -26.59
CA SER A 65 -0.09 3.01 -25.40
C SER A 65 0.66 2.58 -24.12
N ALA A 66 1.25 1.39 -24.10
CA ALA A 66 2.07 0.93 -22.98
C ALA A 66 3.53 1.40 -23.00
N GLU A 67 4.02 1.98 -24.10
CA GLU A 67 5.45 2.33 -24.28
C GLU A 67 5.93 3.33 -23.23
N GLY A 68 5.17 4.40 -22.98
CA GLY A 68 5.50 5.40 -21.96
C GLY A 68 5.56 4.79 -20.55
N PHE A 69 4.63 3.89 -20.23
CA PHE A 69 4.61 3.19 -18.96
C PHE A 69 5.84 2.26 -18.83
N LEU A 70 6.19 1.51 -19.85
CA LEU A 70 7.35 0.60 -19.83
C LEU A 70 8.67 1.38 -19.69
N ALA A 71 8.81 2.51 -20.39
CA ALA A 71 9.97 3.39 -20.28
C ALA A 71 10.11 3.94 -18.87
N LEU A 72 9.01 4.43 -18.28
CA LEU A 72 8.97 4.90 -16.89
C LEU A 72 9.34 3.77 -15.90
N ALA A 73 8.73 2.60 -16.05
CA ALA A 73 8.98 1.45 -15.19
C ALA A 73 10.45 1.01 -15.24
N LYS A 74 11.09 1.06 -16.42
CA LYS A 74 12.52 0.77 -16.58
C LYS A 74 13.37 1.81 -15.84
N THR A 75 13.14 3.09 -16.06
CA THR A 75 13.85 4.19 -15.39
C THR A 75 13.77 4.06 -13.87
N VAL A 76 12.57 3.81 -13.34
CA VAL A 76 12.33 3.64 -11.91
C VAL A 76 13.10 2.43 -11.35
N ARG A 77 13.12 1.30 -12.07
CA ARG A 77 13.85 0.08 -11.65
C ARG A 77 15.37 0.29 -11.60
N GLU A 78 15.91 1.08 -12.50
CA GLU A 78 17.34 1.40 -12.59
C GLU A 78 17.76 2.44 -11.54
N THR A 79 16.83 3.23 -10.99
CA THR A 79 17.08 4.24 -9.98
C THR A 79 17.31 3.59 -8.60
N THR A 80 18.52 3.71 -8.06
CA THR A 80 18.92 3.05 -6.81
C THR A 80 18.84 3.95 -5.57
N THR A 81 18.64 5.24 -5.76
CA THR A 81 18.58 6.26 -4.69
C THR A 81 17.16 6.79 -4.52
N LEU A 82 16.90 7.39 -3.38
CA LEU A 82 15.70 8.20 -3.17
C LEU A 82 15.85 9.57 -3.87
N PRO A 83 14.75 10.21 -4.28
CA PRO A 83 14.76 11.55 -4.85
C PRO A 83 15.26 12.59 -3.85
N ALA A 84 15.81 13.68 -4.35
CA ALA A 84 16.17 14.82 -3.51
C ALA A 84 14.90 15.39 -2.82
N GLY A 85 15.02 15.76 -1.55
CA GLY A 85 13.91 16.29 -0.74
C GLY A 85 12.98 15.24 -0.12
N SER A 86 13.27 13.94 -0.30
CA SER A 86 12.47 12.84 0.27
C SER A 86 13.01 12.30 1.60
N ASP A 87 13.83 13.03 2.32
CA ASP A 87 14.46 12.58 3.58
C ASP A 87 13.41 12.18 4.64
N ILE A 88 12.25 12.80 4.61
CA ILE A 88 11.12 12.45 5.47
C ILE A 88 10.69 11.00 5.30
N CYS A 89 10.78 10.43 4.09
CA CYS A 89 10.44 9.03 3.84
C CYS A 89 11.33 8.08 4.62
N LYS A 90 12.63 8.38 4.68
CA LYS A 90 13.59 7.60 5.47
C LYS A 90 13.26 7.69 6.95
N THR A 91 13.01 8.89 7.45
CA THR A 91 12.65 9.13 8.86
C THR A 91 11.39 8.34 9.26
N ILE A 92 10.35 8.38 8.41
CA ILE A 92 9.10 7.65 8.66
C ILE A 92 9.34 6.14 8.64
N LEU A 93 10.08 5.64 7.65
CA LEU A 93 10.37 4.21 7.54
C LEU A 93 11.19 3.68 8.72
N GLU A 94 12.18 4.44 9.18
CA GLU A 94 12.98 4.13 10.38
C GLU A 94 12.11 4.07 11.64
N GLY A 95 11.20 5.02 11.83
CA GLY A 95 10.27 5.01 12.96
C GLY A 95 9.33 3.81 12.93
N ILE A 96 8.77 3.46 11.78
CA ILE A 96 7.95 2.25 11.61
C ILE A 96 8.78 1.01 11.91
N SER A 97 10.00 0.90 11.38
CA SER A 97 10.91 -0.22 11.63
C SER A 97 11.20 -0.42 13.12
N ASN A 98 11.47 0.66 13.84
CA ASN A 98 11.72 0.62 15.28
C ASN A 98 10.49 0.15 16.08
N ILE A 99 9.28 0.52 15.65
CA ILE A 99 8.04 0.07 16.30
C ILE A 99 7.78 -1.41 16.05
N LEU A 100 8.15 -1.91 14.86
CA LEU A 100 7.97 -3.31 14.47
C LEU A 100 9.03 -4.25 15.04
N ASP A 101 10.15 -3.72 15.53
CA ASP A 101 11.28 -4.53 16.01
C ASP A 101 10.85 -5.48 17.14
N GLY A 102 11.18 -6.76 16.99
CA GLY A 102 10.80 -7.82 17.93
C GLY A 102 9.33 -8.22 17.92
N SER A 103 8.51 -7.65 17.02
CA SER A 103 7.07 -7.96 16.95
C SER A 103 6.72 -9.21 16.14
N GLY A 104 7.63 -9.69 15.28
CA GLY A 104 7.39 -10.74 14.29
C GLY A 104 6.74 -10.23 12.99
N PHE A 105 6.53 -8.92 12.86
CA PHE A 105 5.97 -8.28 11.66
C PHE A 105 6.98 -7.37 10.95
N GLU A 106 8.25 -7.55 11.25
CA GLU A 106 9.34 -6.80 10.62
C GLU A 106 9.29 -6.95 9.09
N PHE A 107 9.72 -5.93 8.41
CA PHE A 107 9.92 -5.99 6.97
C PHE A 107 11.41 -6.11 6.62
N ALA A 108 11.69 -6.73 5.48
CA ALA A 108 13.05 -6.95 5.00
C ALA A 108 13.34 -6.11 3.75
N PHE A 109 14.53 -6.32 3.19
CA PHE A 109 15.07 -5.59 2.04
C PHE A 109 14.12 -5.48 0.85
N ARG A 110 13.28 -6.50 0.59
CA ARG A 110 12.30 -6.48 -0.50
C ARG A 110 11.28 -5.37 -0.28
N THR A 111 10.63 -5.34 0.86
CA THR A 111 9.62 -4.31 1.19
C THR A 111 10.22 -2.92 1.13
N ALA A 112 11.41 -2.72 1.72
CA ALA A 112 12.10 -1.43 1.66
C ALA A 112 12.45 -1.01 0.21
N LYS A 113 12.87 -1.97 -0.63
CA LYS A 113 13.12 -1.73 -2.06
C LYS A 113 11.83 -1.35 -2.80
N GLU A 114 10.73 -2.03 -2.55
CA GLU A 114 9.44 -1.78 -3.20
C GLU A 114 8.88 -0.41 -2.80
N ILE A 115 8.98 -0.02 -1.53
CA ILE A 115 8.64 1.33 -1.05
C ILE A 115 9.47 2.39 -1.78
N ARG A 116 10.78 2.18 -1.91
CA ARG A 116 11.64 3.10 -2.67
C ARG A 116 11.23 3.20 -4.14
N LEU A 117 10.92 2.08 -4.79
CA LEU A 117 10.45 2.07 -6.18
C LEU A 117 9.14 2.85 -6.33
N TYR A 118 8.23 2.72 -5.36
CA TYR A 118 6.98 3.45 -5.34
C TYR A 118 7.21 4.97 -5.27
N ILE A 119 8.05 5.42 -4.34
CA ILE A 119 8.43 6.83 -4.19
C ILE A 119 9.08 7.36 -5.48
N ASN A 120 10.00 6.59 -6.07
CA ASN A 120 10.67 6.97 -7.32
C ASN A 120 9.68 7.04 -8.49
N ALA A 121 8.69 6.16 -8.55
CA ALA A 121 7.65 6.21 -9.57
C ALA A 121 6.78 7.46 -9.45
N ALA A 122 6.34 7.79 -8.23
CA ALA A 122 5.58 8.99 -7.97
C ALA A 122 6.37 10.26 -8.32
N TYR A 123 7.66 10.31 -7.95
CA TYR A 123 8.55 11.40 -8.32
C TYR A 123 8.70 11.54 -9.83
N ALA A 124 8.94 10.45 -10.54
CA ALA A 124 9.11 10.48 -12.00
C ALA A 124 7.82 10.91 -12.72
N LEU A 125 6.65 10.49 -12.23
CA LEU A 125 5.36 10.95 -12.75
C LEU A 125 5.16 12.46 -12.50
N ALA A 126 5.48 12.94 -11.31
CA ALA A 126 5.40 14.37 -11.00
C ALA A 126 6.32 15.19 -11.91
N GLN A 127 7.54 14.72 -12.18
CA GLN A 127 8.46 15.38 -13.11
C GLN A 127 7.92 15.43 -14.55
N ASN A 128 7.27 14.37 -15.02
CA ASN A 128 6.61 14.38 -16.33
C ASN A 128 5.49 15.41 -16.43
N ASP A 129 4.82 15.69 -15.31
CA ASP A 129 3.76 16.71 -15.19
C ASP A 129 4.33 18.11 -14.85
N GLU A 130 5.64 18.30 -14.85
CA GLU A 130 6.33 19.53 -14.45
C GLU A 130 6.00 19.96 -13.00
N LYS A 131 5.68 18.99 -12.13
CA LYS A 131 5.36 19.22 -10.71
C LYS A 131 6.54 18.84 -9.81
N THR A 132 6.64 19.56 -8.70
CA THR A 132 7.58 19.21 -7.62
C THR A 132 6.79 18.63 -6.45
N LEU A 133 7.22 17.48 -5.93
CA LEU A 133 6.63 16.89 -4.74
C LEU A 133 7.03 17.70 -3.50
N SER A 134 6.05 18.05 -2.69
CA SER A 134 6.22 18.67 -1.37
C SER A 134 6.54 17.60 -0.31
N GLU A 135 6.93 18.04 0.89
CA GLU A 135 7.09 17.12 2.03
C GLU A 135 5.77 16.42 2.38
N GLU A 136 4.64 17.12 2.27
CA GLU A 136 3.31 16.52 2.49
C GLU A 136 3.00 15.41 1.47
N ASP A 137 3.39 15.57 0.21
CA ASP A 137 3.23 14.54 -0.81
C ASP A 137 4.05 13.29 -0.44
N TYR A 138 5.29 13.47 0.02
CA TYR A 138 6.12 12.35 0.48
C TYR A 138 5.55 11.66 1.73
N VAL A 139 4.95 12.41 2.66
CA VAL A 139 4.24 11.84 3.82
C VAL A 139 3.04 11.00 3.35
N ASN A 140 2.26 11.49 2.39
CA ASN A 140 1.12 10.76 1.82
C ASN A 140 1.57 9.47 1.13
N LEU A 141 2.66 9.50 0.34
CA LEU A 141 3.24 8.29 -0.27
C LEU A 141 3.67 7.26 0.79
N MET A 142 4.22 7.71 1.90
CA MET A 142 4.59 6.81 3.01
C MET A 142 3.37 6.25 3.74
N ASP A 143 2.32 7.03 3.89
CA ASP A 143 1.03 6.58 4.45
C ASP A 143 0.42 5.46 3.60
N GLU A 144 0.37 5.64 2.28
CA GLU A 144 -0.07 4.61 1.34
C GLU A 144 0.77 3.33 1.44
N GLN A 145 2.10 3.45 1.57
CA GLN A 145 2.98 2.29 1.67
C GLN A 145 2.86 1.57 3.02
N LEU A 146 2.65 2.28 4.13
CA LEU A 146 2.33 1.65 5.41
C LEU A 146 1.02 0.86 5.28
N LEU A 147 0.01 1.47 4.66
CA LEU A 147 -1.31 0.87 4.47
C LEU A 147 -1.27 -0.38 3.57
N GLN A 148 -0.55 -0.31 2.44
CA GLN A 148 -0.58 -1.35 1.40
C GLN A 148 0.43 -2.49 1.59
N LYS A 149 1.56 -2.22 2.26
CA LYS A 149 2.69 -3.16 2.35
C LYS A 149 2.97 -3.69 3.75
N ILE A 150 2.70 -2.92 4.77
CA ILE A 150 3.08 -3.24 6.14
C ILE A 150 1.87 -3.71 6.94
N LEU A 151 0.82 -2.90 7.02
CA LEU A 151 -0.39 -3.24 7.79
C LEU A 151 -1.07 -4.54 7.36
N PRO A 152 -1.09 -4.95 6.07
CA PRO A 152 -1.70 -6.21 5.66
C PRO A 152 -1.11 -7.45 6.33
N LYS A 153 0.11 -7.37 6.84
CA LYS A 153 0.78 -8.47 7.54
C LYS A 153 0.42 -8.53 9.02
N VAL A 154 -0.09 -7.44 9.59
CA VAL A 154 -0.37 -7.32 11.03
C VAL A 154 -1.70 -7.98 11.34
N HIS A 155 -1.66 -9.04 12.15
CA HIS A 155 -2.83 -9.77 12.61
C HIS A 155 -2.52 -10.49 13.92
N GLY A 156 -3.52 -10.76 14.70
CA GLY A 156 -3.35 -11.50 15.95
C GLY A 156 -4.33 -11.10 17.03
N ASN A 157 -4.15 -11.70 18.19
CA ASN A 157 -4.94 -11.37 19.38
C ASN A 157 -4.40 -10.13 20.10
N ARG A 158 -5.17 -9.65 21.08
CA ARG A 158 -4.84 -8.43 21.83
C ARG A 158 -3.47 -8.48 22.52
N SER A 159 -3.06 -9.64 23.02
CA SER A 159 -1.76 -9.78 23.69
C SER A 159 -0.59 -9.74 22.72
N GLN A 160 -0.81 -10.14 21.48
CA GLN A 160 0.22 -10.16 20.42
C GLN A 160 0.39 -8.81 19.74
N VAL A 161 -0.70 -8.15 19.35
CA VAL A 161 -0.63 -6.96 18.49
C VAL A 161 -1.19 -5.68 19.13
N GLY A 162 -1.80 -5.75 20.31
CA GLY A 162 -2.45 -4.58 20.91
C GLY A 162 -1.49 -3.42 21.20
N THR A 163 -0.34 -3.70 21.79
CA THR A 163 0.70 -2.68 22.07
C THR A 163 1.32 -2.17 20.75
N LEU A 164 1.59 -3.07 19.83
CA LEU A 164 2.13 -2.73 18.50
C LEU A 164 1.22 -1.74 17.76
N LEU A 165 -0.07 -2.08 17.63
CA LEU A 165 -1.05 -1.22 16.96
C LEU A 165 -1.24 0.12 17.69
N SER A 166 -1.19 0.14 19.03
CA SER A 166 -1.25 1.38 19.79
C SER A 166 -0.06 2.29 19.51
N ASN A 167 1.15 1.73 19.40
CA ASN A 167 2.35 2.49 19.07
C ASN A 167 2.32 2.99 17.61
N LEU A 168 1.89 2.14 16.67
CA LEU A 168 1.70 2.54 15.28
C LEU A 168 0.64 3.64 15.13
N SER A 169 -0.47 3.56 15.89
CA SER A 169 -1.51 4.60 15.90
C SER A 169 -0.97 5.96 16.34
N LYS A 170 -0.22 6.00 17.47
CA LYS A 170 0.42 7.22 17.95
C LYS A 170 1.42 7.80 16.96
N TYR A 171 2.26 6.94 16.40
CA TYR A 171 3.25 7.35 15.42
C TYR A 171 2.60 7.87 14.13
N SER A 172 1.55 7.21 13.67
CA SER A 172 0.78 7.67 12.50
C SER A 172 0.15 9.04 12.72
N GLU A 173 -0.34 9.32 13.93
CA GLU A 173 -0.85 10.63 14.31
C GLU A 173 0.26 11.69 14.32
N GLU A 174 1.40 11.39 14.94
CA GLU A 174 2.58 12.27 14.99
C GLU A 174 3.11 12.64 13.59
N LYS A 175 3.15 11.65 12.70
CA LYS A 175 3.66 11.83 11.33
C LYS A 175 2.59 12.19 10.30
N ASN A 176 1.34 12.42 10.72
CA ASN A 176 0.22 12.78 9.85
C ASN A 176 -0.11 11.70 8.77
N LEU A 177 0.08 10.40 9.11
CA LEU A 177 -0.26 9.27 8.27
C LEU A 177 -1.75 8.94 8.45
N LYS A 178 -2.61 9.69 7.77
CA LYS A 178 -4.06 9.78 8.05
C LYS A 178 -4.82 8.47 7.77
N GLU A 179 -4.56 7.85 6.62
CA GLU A 179 -5.29 6.65 6.21
C GLU A 179 -4.82 5.41 6.98
N SER A 180 -3.53 5.30 7.22
CA SER A 180 -2.99 4.26 8.10
C SER A 180 -3.51 4.39 9.52
N LYS A 181 -3.55 5.61 10.07
CA LYS A 181 -4.13 5.88 11.40
C LYS A 181 -5.58 5.40 11.48
N LYS A 182 -6.39 5.76 10.50
CA LYS A 182 -7.80 5.36 10.41
C LYS A 182 -7.97 3.84 10.35
N LYS A 183 -7.12 3.16 9.59
CA LYS A 183 -7.13 1.69 9.52
C LYS A 183 -6.69 1.05 10.83
N ILE A 184 -5.61 1.53 11.43
CA ILE A 184 -5.10 1.03 12.71
C ILE A 184 -6.14 1.20 13.81
N ASP A 185 -6.83 2.33 13.86
CA ASP A 185 -7.90 2.58 14.85
C ASP A 185 -9.08 1.60 14.68
N ARG A 186 -9.42 1.23 13.43
CA ARG A 186 -10.41 0.16 13.18
C ARG A 186 -9.92 -1.20 13.69
N MET A 187 -8.65 -1.54 13.46
CA MET A 187 -8.05 -2.77 13.96
C MET A 187 -8.02 -2.82 15.49
N LEU A 188 -7.72 -1.70 16.14
CA LEU A 188 -7.78 -1.57 17.61
C LEU A 188 -9.20 -1.76 18.12
N LYS A 189 -10.21 -1.17 17.48
CA LYS A 189 -11.62 -1.36 17.84
C LYS A 189 -12.05 -2.81 17.66
N GLN A 190 -11.60 -3.50 16.62
CA GLN A 190 -11.81 -4.94 16.45
C GLN A 190 -11.24 -5.75 17.63
N LEU A 191 -10.03 -5.42 18.10
CA LEU A 191 -9.42 -6.08 19.27
C LEU A 191 -10.24 -5.91 20.55
N GLU A 192 -10.95 -4.79 20.70
CA GLU A 192 -11.81 -4.56 21.86
C GLU A 192 -13.06 -5.46 21.83
N THR A 193 -13.61 -5.71 20.64
CA THR A 193 -14.86 -6.44 20.48
C THR A 193 -14.67 -7.94 20.29
N SER A 194 -13.74 -8.36 19.43
CA SER A 194 -13.53 -9.76 19.05
C SER A 194 -12.28 -10.41 19.64
N GLN A 195 -11.46 -9.64 20.38
CA GLN A 195 -10.16 -10.08 20.93
C GLN A 195 -9.14 -10.51 19.85
N PHE A 196 -9.48 -10.38 18.58
CA PHE A 196 -8.63 -10.67 17.42
C PHE A 196 -8.80 -9.57 16.38
N THR A 197 -7.75 -9.27 15.63
CA THR A 197 -7.80 -8.37 14.49
C THR A 197 -6.93 -8.86 13.35
N SER A 198 -7.30 -8.49 12.14
CA SER A 198 -6.47 -8.57 10.94
C SER A 198 -6.71 -7.35 10.08
N PHE A 199 -5.80 -7.08 9.16
CA PHE A 199 -6.02 -6.04 8.16
C PHE A 199 -7.19 -6.40 7.24
N ILE A 200 -7.26 -7.67 6.93
CA ILE A 200 -8.22 -8.29 6.04
C ILE A 200 -9.18 -9.11 6.88
#